data_9eb52814beb9f4913ba1dc7ff0e1f6d5
#
_entry.id   9eb52814beb9f4913ba1dc7ff0e1f6d5
#
_cell.length_a   1.000
_cell.length_b   1.000
_cell.length_c   1.000
_cell.angle_alpha   90.00
_cell.angle_beta   90.00
_cell.angle_gamma   90.00
#
_symmetry.space_group_name_H-M   'P 1'
#
loop_
_entity.id
_entity.type
_entity.pdbx_description
1 polymer ?
#
loop_
_entity_poly.entity_id
_entity_poly.type
_entity_poly.pdbx_seq_one_letter_code
_entity_poly.pdbx_strand_id
1 'polypeptide(L)'
;FSRYHGINIEGLISPENHVIWIDTNSPEIAEGTSRTNRGEVDAIEWVLSQMASSDSFASYNDKVVNEEDKEIGLITFYGAQLRLLRQLQGKYSGKLTLKPSSVDRFQGMERNVVIVSLVRSNCIAENEKQAPDYRVYKDLGYRKQTDFGFAKSPNRLNVALSRAKRLLIIVGNSAHYSTYKNKEGEA
;
A
#
# COMPACT_ATOMS: atom_id res chain seq x y z
N PHE A 1 -11.16 -20.61 8.59
CA PHE A 1 -11.09 -19.50 7.62
C PHE A 1 -12.17 -19.71 6.56
N SER A 2 -13.01 -18.69 6.30
CA SER A 2 -13.92 -18.71 5.18
C SER A 2 -13.13 -18.74 3.88
N ARG A 3 -13.52 -19.60 2.94
CA ARG A 3 -12.92 -19.67 1.59
C ARG A 3 -13.10 -18.34 0.82
N TYR A 4 -14.07 -17.53 1.23
CA TYR A 4 -14.41 -16.26 0.61
C TYR A 4 -14.41 -15.16 1.66
N HIS A 5 -13.79 -14.01 1.36
CA HIS A 5 -13.81 -12.85 2.27
C HIS A 5 -15.07 -11.98 2.10
N GLY A 6 -15.87 -12.21 1.06
CA GLY A 6 -17.16 -11.55 0.84
C GLY A 6 -17.11 -10.20 0.13
N ILE A 7 -15.93 -9.66 -0.14
CA ILE A 7 -15.75 -8.41 -0.89
C ILE A 7 -15.61 -8.77 -2.37
N ASN A 8 -16.42 -8.15 -3.23
CA ASN A 8 -16.31 -8.30 -4.67
C ASN A 8 -16.37 -6.92 -5.34
N ILE A 9 -15.33 -6.57 -6.09
CA ILE A 9 -15.29 -5.38 -6.94
C ILE A 9 -14.81 -5.83 -8.30
N GLU A 10 -15.67 -5.75 -9.30
CA GLU A 10 -15.41 -6.25 -10.65
C GLU A 10 -14.09 -5.68 -11.20
N GLY A 11 -13.26 -6.54 -11.76
CA GLY A 11 -11.95 -6.18 -12.31
C GLY A 11 -10.86 -5.83 -11.29
N LEU A 12 -11.17 -5.79 -9.98
CA LEU A 12 -10.20 -5.43 -8.94
C LEU A 12 -10.10 -6.47 -7.81
N ILE A 13 -11.22 -6.82 -7.19
CA ILE A 13 -11.25 -7.70 -6.02
C ILE A 13 -12.20 -8.86 -6.25
N SER A 14 -11.66 -10.07 -6.34
CA SER A 14 -12.44 -11.31 -6.30
C SER A 14 -12.56 -11.82 -4.86
N PRO A 15 -13.71 -12.32 -4.42
CA PRO A 15 -13.93 -12.82 -3.05
C PRO A 15 -12.97 -13.95 -2.60
N GLU A 16 -12.31 -14.59 -3.55
CA GLU A 16 -11.39 -15.72 -3.35
C GLU A 16 -9.95 -15.26 -3.11
N ASN A 17 -9.62 -14.03 -3.53
CA ASN A 17 -8.26 -13.51 -3.50
C ASN A 17 -8.00 -12.73 -2.22
N HIS A 18 -7.50 -13.40 -1.20
CA HIS A 18 -7.19 -12.78 0.09
C HIS A 18 -5.96 -11.86 0.07
N VAL A 19 -5.11 -11.97 -0.95
CA VAL A 19 -3.94 -11.13 -1.16
C VAL A 19 -3.93 -10.63 -2.60
N ILE A 20 -3.80 -9.32 -2.77
CA ILE A 20 -3.73 -8.65 -4.07
C ILE A 20 -2.46 -7.81 -4.10
N TRP A 21 -1.71 -7.88 -5.19
CA TRP A 21 -0.60 -6.99 -5.48
C TRP A 21 -1.00 -5.99 -6.56
N ILE A 22 -0.86 -4.70 -6.25
CA ILE A 22 -1.00 -3.62 -7.24
C ILE A 22 0.38 -3.11 -7.57
N ASP A 23 0.79 -3.35 -8.80
CA ASP A 23 2.13 -3.00 -9.28
C ASP A 23 2.22 -1.53 -9.66
N THR A 24 3.29 -0.88 -9.23
CA THR A 24 3.59 0.52 -9.56
C THR A 24 5.04 0.65 -10.00
N ASN A 25 5.27 1.43 -11.06
CA ASN A 25 6.62 1.70 -11.57
C ASN A 25 7.10 3.11 -11.21
N SER A 26 6.39 3.81 -10.33
CA SER A 26 6.75 5.18 -9.96
C SER A 26 8.00 5.21 -9.09
N PRO A 27 8.83 6.25 -9.20
CA PRO A 27 10.02 6.40 -8.39
C PRO A 27 9.67 6.78 -6.95
N GLU A 28 10.56 6.41 -6.04
CA GLU A 28 10.57 7.00 -4.71
C GLU A 28 11.20 8.39 -4.73
N ILE A 29 10.75 9.26 -3.84
CA ILE A 29 11.30 10.61 -3.62
C ILE A 29 11.93 10.65 -2.24
N ALA A 30 13.17 11.16 -2.16
CA ALA A 30 13.87 11.35 -0.91
C ALA A 30 13.39 12.63 -0.20
N GLU A 31 12.94 12.50 1.04
CA GLU A 31 12.64 13.63 1.93
C GLU A 31 13.49 13.52 3.20
N GLY A 32 14.70 14.04 3.18
CA GLY A 32 15.67 13.87 4.26
C GLY A 32 15.93 12.39 4.54
N THR A 33 15.62 11.93 5.74
CA THR A 33 15.73 10.50 6.13
C THR A 33 14.49 9.68 5.77
N SER A 34 13.42 10.30 5.28
CA SER A 34 12.19 9.64 4.90
C SER A 34 12.05 9.49 3.38
N ARG A 35 10.99 8.83 2.95
CA ARG A 35 10.70 8.57 1.53
C ARG A 35 9.21 8.72 1.26
N THR A 36 8.88 9.13 0.03
CA THR A 36 7.52 9.10 -0.52
C THR A 36 7.51 8.41 -1.87
N ASN A 37 6.35 7.89 -2.25
CA ASN A 37 6.07 7.38 -3.59
C ASN A 37 4.65 7.80 -3.96
N ARG A 38 4.55 8.82 -4.80
CA ARG A 38 3.27 9.40 -5.23
C ARG A 38 2.44 8.40 -6.02
N GLY A 39 3.05 7.62 -6.91
CA GLY A 39 2.33 6.64 -7.70
C GLY A 39 1.70 5.54 -6.84
N GLU A 40 2.29 5.18 -5.70
CA GLU A 40 1.63 4.29 -4.75
C GLU A 40 0.42 4.96 -4.08
N VAL A 41 0.52 6.26 -3.75
CA VAL A 41 -0.63 7.02 -3.20
C VAL A 41 -1.76 7.09 -4.20
N ASP A 42 -1.46 7.37 -5.47
CA ASP A 42 -2.44 7.44 -6.55
C ASP A 42 -3.11 6.07 -6.80
N ALA A 43 -2.34 4.99 -6.75
CA ALA A 43 -2.85 3.63 -6.86
C ALA A 43 -3.78 3.28 -5.66
N ILE A 44 -3.38 3.64 -4.44
CA ILE A 44 -4.22 3.46 -3.25
C ILE A 44 -5.50 4.29 -3.36
N GLU A 45 -5.39 5.54 -3.79
CA GLU A 45 -6.55 6.41 -4.01
C GLU A 45 -7.52 5.81 -5.03
N TRP A 46 -7.00 5.26 -6.13
CA TRP A 46 -7.82 4.56 -7.11
C TRP A 46 -8.56 3.37 -6.48
N VAL A 47 -7.89 2.52 -5.71
CA VAL A 47 -8.53 1.40 -4.99
C VAL A 47 -9.63 1.90 -4.06
N LEU A 48 -9.34 2.92 -3.25
CA LEU A 48 -10.32 3.51 -2.33
C LEU A 48 -11.52 4.09 -3.07
N SER A 49 -11.31 4.69 -4.26
CA SER A 49 -12.40 5.18 -5.10
C SER A 49 -13.33 4.07 -5.59
N GLN A 50 -12.75 2.93 -5.99
CA GLN A 50 -13.52 1.75 -6.39
C GLN A 50 -14.32 1.18 -5.20
N MET A 51 -13.70 1.09 -4.02
CA MET A 51 -14.38 0.65 -2.80
C MET A 51 -15.52 1.60 -2.41
N ALA A 52 -15.28 2.92 -2.46
CA ALA A 52 -16.27 3.94 -2.10
C ALA A 52 -17.47 4.01 -3.06
N SER A 53 -17.33 3.50 -4.27
CA SER A 53 -18.37 3.46 -5.30
C SER A 53 -19.03 2.09 -5.45
N SER A 54 -18.58 1.10 -4.70
CA SER A 54 -19.04 -0.28 -4.82
C SER A 54 -20.19 -0.60 -3.85
N ASP A 55 -21.37 -0.89 -4.38
CA ASP A 55 -22.51 -1.37 -3.57
C ASP A 55 -22.19 -2.70 -2.87
N SER A 56 -21.37 -3.54 -3.50
CA SER A 56 -20.90 -4.79 -2.90
C SER A 56 -20.03 -4.55 -1.68
N PHE A 57 -19.12 -3.56 -1.74
CA PHE A 57 -18.29 -3.19 -0.60
C PHE A 57 -19.12 -2.55 0.51
N ALA A 58 -20.06 -1.66 0.18
CA ALA A 58 -20.99 -1.07 1.13
C ALA A 58 -21.80 -2.15 1.86
N SER A 59 -22.41 -3.07 1.10
CA SER A 59 -23.17 -4.21 1.65
C SER A 59 -22.32 -5.16 2.50
N TYR A 60 -21.05 -5.34 2.16
CA TYR A 60 -20.11 -6.09 2.99
C TYR A 60 -19.87 -5.36 4.31
N ASN A 61 -19.58 -4.06 4.26
CA ASN A 61 -19.21 -3.24 5.41
C ASN A 61 -20.38 -3.11 6.41
N ASP A 62 -21.62 -3.04 5.92
CA ASP A 62 -22.84 -3.00 6.74
C ASP A 62 -23.04 -4.26 7.60
N LYS A 63 -22.54 -5.39 7.12
CA LYS A 63 -22.60 -6.68 7.86
C LYS A 63 -21.50 -6.83 8.89
N VAL A 64 -20.50 -5.95 8.90
CA VAL A 64 -19.42 -5.97 9.89
C VAL A 64 -19.92 -5.39 11.21
N VAL A 65 -19.90 -6.18 12.26
CA VAL A 65 -20.43 -5.80 13.58
C VAL A 65 -19.45 -4.94 14.35
N ASN A 66 -18.15 -5.26 14.26
CA ASN A 66 -17.12 -4.53 15.00
C ASN A 66 -16.72 -3.27 14.21
N GLU A 67 -16.87 -2.09 14.80
CA GLU A 67 -16.55 -0.81 14.16
C GLU A 67 -15.06 -0.70 13.75
N GLU A 68 -14.15 -1.26 14.55
CA GLU A 68 -12.73 -1.28 14.17
C GLU A 68 -12.48 -2.12 12.90
N ASP A 69 -13.27 -3.15 12.66
CA ASP A 69 -13.16 -4.01 11.48
C ASP A 69 -13.75 -3.37 10.21
N LYS A 70 -14.52 -2.27 10.35
CA LYS A 70 -14.97 -1.41 9.24
C LYS A 70 -13.86 -0.47 8.77
N GLU A 71 -12.88 -0.17 9.62
CA GLU A 71 -11.75 0.66 9.23
C GLU A 71 -10.86 -0.06 8.20
N ILE A 72 -10.49 0.63 7.13
CA ILE A 72 -9.46 0.18 6.20
C ILE A 72 -8.10 0.64 6.74
N GLY A 73 -7.25 -0.31 7.13
CA GLY A 73 -5.89 -0.02 7.55
C GLY A 73 -5.03 0.43 6.37
N LEU A 74 -4.40 1.61 6.47
CA LEU A 74 -3.42 2.08 5.48
C LEU A 74 -2.04 2.07 6.15
N ILE A 75 -1.20 1.09 5.84
CA ILE A 75 0.09 0.88 6.50
C ILE A 75 1.23 1.32 5.59
N THR A 76 2.20 2.03 6.15
CA THR A 76 3.45 2.34 5.46
C THR A 76 4.64 2.32 6.42
N PHE A 77 5.85 2.23 5.85
CA PHE A 77 7.11 2.19 6.58
C PHE A 77 7.73 3.58 6.80
N TYR A 78 7.20 4.63 6.13
CA TYR A 78 7.83 5.94 6.07
C TYR A 78 6.90 7.06 6.54
N GLY A 79 7.41 7.93 7.42
CA GLY A 79 6.63 9.03 7.97
C GLY A 79 6.17 10.04 6.92
N ALA A 80 6.98 10.29 5.89
CA ALA A 80 6.60 11.18 4.79
C ALA A 80 5.43 10.59 3.97
N GLN A 81 5.48 9.30 3.65
CA GLN A 81 4.37 8.61 2.98
C GLN A 81 3.09 8.61 3.84
N LEU A 82 3.24 8.42 5.16
CA LEU A 82 2.11 8.47 6.08
C LEU A 82 1.37 9.83 6.04
N ARG A 83 2.09 10.95 5.84
CA ARG A 83 1.45 12.26 5.69
C ARG A 83 0.54 12.30 4.46
N LEU A 84 0.98 11.72 3.33
CA LEU A 84 0.18 11.62 2.12
C LEU A 84 -1.04 10.73 2.31
N LEU A 85 -0.88 9.56 2.95
CA LEU A 85 -2.00 8.65 3.23
C LEU A 85 -3.05 9.30 4.17
N ARG A 86 -2.64 10.17 5.09
CA ARG A 86 -3.58 10.93 5.94
C ARG A 86 -4.42 11.94 5.16
N GLN A 87 -3.93 12.47 4.05
CA GLN A 87 -4.73 13.33 3.18
C GLN A 87 -5.89 12.55 2.54
N LEU A 88 -5.68 11.28 2.19
CA LEU A 88 -6.74 10.40 1.70
C LEU A 88 -7.83 10.18 2.77
N GLN A 89 -7.46 10.09 4.05
CA GLN A 89 -8.43 9.98 5.15
C GLN A 89 -9.42 11.15 5.15
N GLY A 90 -8.93 12.38 4.98
CA GLY A 90 -9.79 13.57 4.86
C GLY A 90 -10.67 13.53 3.60
N LYS A 91 -10.10 13.12 2.46
CA LYS A 91 -10.79 13.06 1.18
C LYS A 91 -11.96 12.06 1.17
N TYR A 92 -11.81 10.94 1.86
CA TYR A 92 -12.83 9.87 1.90
C TYR A 92 -13.70 9.91 3.16
N SER A 93 -13.58 10.95 4.00
CA SER A 93 -14.45 11.14 5.17
C SER A 93 -15.93 11.12 4.77
N GLY A 94 -16.72 10.33 5.49
CA GLY A 94 -18.15 10.13 5.21
C GLY A 94 -18.48 9.07 4.15
N LYS A 95 -17.47 8.49 3.47
CA LYS A 95 -17.65 7.36 2.53
C LYS A 95 -16.95 6.11 3.04
N LEU A 96 -15.71 6.25 3.50
CA LEU A 96 -14.89 5.17 4.03
C LEU A 96 -14.26 5.60 5.35
N THR A 97 -14.12 4.68 6.28
CA THR A 97 -13.36 4.89 7.50
C THR A 97 -11.93 4.39 7.30
N LEU A 98 -10.97 5.31 7.22
CA LEU A 98 -9.57 4.98 6.97
C LEU A 98 -8.75 5.11 8.25
N LYS A 99 -7.78 4.20 8.44
CA LYS A 99 -6.82 4.18 9.56
C LYS A 99 -5.37 4.23 9.05
N PRO A 100 -4.86 5.41 8.64
CA PRO A 100 -3.47 5.56 8.24
C PRO A 100 -2.53 5.42 9.44
N SER A 101 -1.51 4.57 9.32
CA SER A 101 -0.55 4.33 10.39
C SER A 101 0.83 3.90 9.86
N SER A 102 1.86 4.11 10.66
CA SER A 102 3.13 3.43 10.43
C SER A 102 3.04 1.97 10.87
N VAL A 103 3.87 1.12 10.28
CA VAL A 103 3.94 -0.31 10.64
C VAL A 103 4.16 -0.52 12.14
N ASP A 104 5.04 0.27 12.75
CA ASP A 104 5.37 0.15 14.18
C ASP A 104 4.17 0.50 15.09
N ARG A 105 3.35 1.48 14.69
CA ARG A 105 2.14 1.86 15.44
C ARG A 105 0.95 0.94 15.17
N PHE A 106 0.97 0.20 14.06
CA PHE A 106 -0.08 -0.75 13.72
C PHE A 106 0.13 -2.12 14.38
N GLN A 107 1.27 -2.29 15.08
CA GLN A 107 1.55 -3.51 15.83
C GLN A 107 0.46 -3.73 16.90
N GLY A 108 -0.08 -4.97 16.95
CA GLY A 108 -1.17 -5.34 17.86
C GLY A 108 -2.58 -4.99 17.37
N MET A 109 -2.71 -4.22 16.28
CA MET A 109 -4.00 -3.94 15.64
C MET A 109 -4.21 -4.87 14.44
N GLU A 110 -5.46 -5.19 14.15
CA GLU A 110 -5.87 -5.94 12.96
C GLU A 110 -7.12 -5.31 12.36
N ARG A 111 -7.28 -5.41 11.04
CA ARG A 111 -8.46 -4.92 10.31
C ARG A 111 -8.90 -5.95 9.28
N ASN A 112 -10.17 -5.92 8.91
CA ASN A 112 -10.65 -6.80 7.85
C ASN A 112 -9.94 -6.52 6.51
N VAL A 113 -9.73 -5.25 6.20
CA VAL A 113 -9.02 -4.81 4.99
C VAL A 113 -7.80 -4.00 5.38
N VAL A 114 -6.65 -4.38 4.84
CA VAL A 114 -5.38 -3.65 5.03
C VAL A 114 -4.76 -3.39 3.66
N ILE A 115 -4.33 -2.16 3.44
CA ILE A 115 -3.55 -1.73 2.27
C ILE A 115 -2.16 -1.33 2.75
N VAL A 116 -1.13 -1.93 2.19
CA VAL A 116 0.28 -1.68 2.53
C VAL A 116 0.96 -0.94 1.39
N SER A 117 1.53 0.24 1.68
CA SER A 117 2.39 1.01 0.78
C SER A 117 3.85 0.73 1.11
N LEU A 118 4.58 0.11 0.18
CA LEU A 118 5.97 -0.30 0.37
C LEU A 118 6.96 0.85 0.17
N VAL A 119 6.60 1.83 -0.66
CA VAL A 119 7.31 3.08 -0.97
C VAL A 119 8.58 2.90 -1.79
N ARG A 120 9.41 1.89 -1.46
CA ARG A 120 10.69 1.68 -2.12
C ARG A 120 10.50 1.23 -3.57
N SER A 121 11.33 1.77 -4.44
CA SER A 121 11.29 1.51 -5.88
C SER A 121 12.71 1.33 -6.42
N ASN A 122 12.83 0.81 -7.64
CA ASN A 122 14.12 0.63 -8.30
C ASN A 122 14.72 1.94 -8.84
N CYS A 123 14.02 3.05 -8.72
CA CYS A 123 14.51 4.38 -9.09
C CYS A 123 14.14 5.44 -8.04
N ILE A 124 14.99 6.45 -7.92
CA ILE A 124 14.84 7.59 -7.02
C ILE A 124 14.71 8.85 -7.86
N ALA A 125 13.67 9.64 -7.61
CA ALA A 125 13.59 11.02 -8.08
C ALA A 125 14.18 11.97 -7.02
N GLU A 126 14.94 12.96 -7.45
CA GLU A 126 15.57 13.93 -6.53
C GLU A 126 14.56 14.90 -5.92
N ASN A 127 13.45 15.17 -6.64
CA ASN A 127 12.37 16.04 -6.18
C ASN A 127 11.05 15.73 -6.89
N GLU A 128 9.94 16.28 -6.39
CA GLU A 128 8.61 16.11 -6.96
C GLU A 128 8.47 16.62 -8.41
N LYS A 129 9.25 17.64 -8.79
CA LYS A 129 9.21 18.18 -10.16
C LYS A 129 9.77 17.21 -11.19
N GLN A 130 10.64 16.30 -10.76
CA GLN A 130 11.19 15.24 -11.60
C GLN A 130 10.30 13.99 -11.62
N ALA A 131 9.26 13.93 -10.80
CA ALA A 131 8.39 12.78 -10.62
C ALA A 131 6.96 12.90 -11.21
N PRO A 132 6.66 13.76 -12.19
CA PRO A 132 5.26 13.97 -12.62
C PRO A 132 4.70 12.87 -13.53
N ASP A 133 5.54 12.12 -14.25
CA ASP A 133 5.09 11.01 -15.08
C ASP A 133 6.17 9.91 -15.17
N TYR A 134 5.88 8.74 -14.62
CA TYR A 134 6.82 7.61 -14.61
C TYR A 134 7.25 7.15 -16.01
N ARG A 135 6.48 7.44 -17.07
CA ARG A 135 6.80 7.09 -18.44
C ARG A 135 7.98 7.88 -19.01
N VAL A 136 8.28 9.02 -18.42
CA VAL A 136 9.40 9.91 -18.78
C VAL A 136 10.70 9.51 -18.06
N TYR A 137 10.63 8.63 -17.05
CA TYR A 137 11.76 8.29 -16.19
C TYR A 137 12.94 7.62 -16.86
N LYS A 138 12.72 6.87 -17.93
CA LYS A 138 13.80 6.18 -18.65
C LYS A 138 14.83 7.14 -19.22
N ASP A 139 14.42 8.36 -19.55
CA ASP A 139 15.24 9.33 -20.28
C ASP A 139 15.90 10.39 -19.38
N LEU A 140 15.52 10.49 -18.10
CA LEU A 140 15.94 11.55 -17.20
C LEU A 140 17.06 11.17 -16.21
N GLY A 141 17.69 10.01 -16.37
CA GLY A 141 18.91 9.65 -15.64
C GLY A 141 18.72 9.38 -14.14
N TYR A 142 17.59 8.76 -13.74
CA TYR A 142 17.37 8.39 -12.34
C TYR A 142 18.43 7.45 -11.82
N ARG A 143 18.86 7.70 -10.58
CA ARG A 143 19.75 6.77 -9.89
C ARG A 143 19.03 5.45 -9.65
N LYS A 144 19.64 4.38 -10.14
CA LYS A 144 19.17 3.02 -9.88
C LYS A 144 19.25 2.75 -8.37
N GLN A 145 18.15 2.23 -7.83
CA GLN A 145 18.01 1.92 -6.41
C GLN A 145 17.84 0.41 -6.21
N THR A 146 18.56 -0.16 -5.27
CA THR A 146 18.50 -1.60 -4.93
C THR A 146 18.23 -1.85 -3.45
N ASP A 147 18.09 -0.79 -2.62
CA ASP A 147 17.88 -0.94 -1.19
C ASP A 147 16.38 -0.99 -0.85
N PHE A 148 15.97 -2.01 -0.11
CA PHE A 148 14.59 -2.21 0.36
C PHE A 148 14.24 -1.37 1.61
N GLY A 149 15.18 -0.60 2.13
CA GLY A 149 14.97 0.26 3.28
C GLY A 149 14.40 -0.46 4.50
N PHE A 150 13.33 0.06 5.08
CA PHE A 150 12.71 -0.53 6.27
C PHE A 150 12.00 -1.86 6.01
N ALA A 151 11.62 -2.16 4.76
CA ALA A 151 11.07 -3.47 4.38
C ALA A 151 12.09 -4.61 4.44
N LYS A 152 13.40 -4.31 4.56
CA LYS A 152 14.44 -5.31 4.88
C LYS A 152 14.24 -5.99 6.23
N SER A 153 13.57 -5.37 7.17
CA SER A 153 13.32 -5.95 8.47
C SER A 153 12.23 -7.02 8.36
N PRO A 154 12.55 -8.32 8.52
CA PRO A 154 11.55 -9.38 8.44
C PRO A 154 10.40 -9.18 9.44
N ASN A 155 10.72 -8.68 10.64
CA ASN A 155 9.73 -8.42 11.68
C ASN A 155 8.73 -7.33 11.24
N ARG A 156 9.22 -6.19 10.69
CA ARG A 156 8.35 -5.12 10.22
C ARG A 156 7.50 -5.54 9.02
N LEU A 157 8.10 -6.26 8.08
CA LEU A 157 7.39 -6.78 6.93
C LEU A 157 6.31 -7.78 7.38
N ASN A 158 6.64 -8.70 8.28
CA ASN A 158 5.68 -9.63 8.84
C ASN A 158 4.53 -8.91 9.55
N VAL A 159 4.82 -7.87 10.36
CA VAL A 159 3.77 -7.05 10.99
C VAL A 159 2.87 -6.45 9.90
N ALA A 160 3.41 -5.82 8.87
CA ALA A 160 2.60 -5.19 7.82
C ALA A 160 1.69 -6.20 7.10
N LEU A 161 2.23 -7.37 6.72
CA LEU A 161 1.53 -8.36 5.92
C LEU A 161 0.54 -9.23 6.73
N SER A 162 0.71 -9.35 8.05
CA SER A 162 -0.14 -10.18 8.90
C SER A 162 -1.29 -9.45 9.58
N ARG A 163 -1.53 -8.17 9.25
CA ARG A 163 -2.57 -7.35 9.93
C ARG A 163 -3.95 -7.44 9.29
N ALA A 164 -4.06 -8.03 8.11
CA ALA A 164 -5.34 -8.20 7.43
C ALA A 164 -6.03 -9.49 7.89
N LYS A 165 -7.28 -9.37 8.36
CA LYS A 165 -8.13 -10.53 8.70
C LYS A 165 -8.76 -11.17 7.46
N ARG A 166 -9.04 -10.39 6.41
CA ARG A 166 -9.82 -10.81 5.25
C ARG A 166 -9.14 -10.52 3.92
N LEU A 167 -8.71 -9.28 3.70
CA LEU A 167 -8.12 -8.83 2.45
C LEU A 167 -6.88 -7.99 2.70
N LEU A 168 -5.76 -8.43 2.15
CA LEU A 168 -4.51 -7.69 2.10
C LEU A 168 -4.28 -7.17 0.68
N ILE A 169 -4.08 -5.86 0.54
CA ILE A 169 -3.67 -5.24 -0.72
C ILE A 169 -2.26 -4.68 -0.53
N ILE A 170 -1.32 -5.11 -1.34
CA ILE A 170 0.05 -4.63 -1.33
C ILE A 170 0.23 -3.73 -2.55
N VAL A 171 0.71 -2.52 -2.33
CA VAL A 171 1.01 -1.57 -3.39
C VAL A 171 2.51 -1.29 -3.40
N GLY A 172 3.15 -1.52 -4.53
CA GLY A 172 4.60 -1.37 -4.65
C GLY A 172 5.16 -1.80 -5.99
N ASN A 173 6.46 -1.63 -6.19
CA ASN A 173 7.16 -2.00 -7.40
C ASN A 173 7.58 -3.47 -7.35
N SER A 174 6.86 -4.35 -8.04
CA SER A 174 7.12 -5.79 -8.06
C SER A 174 8.51 -6.12 -8.64
N ALA A 175 8.94 -5.39 -9.68
CA ALA A 175 10.26 -5.58 -10.28
C ALA A 175 11.38 -5.24 -9.29
N HIS A 176 11.17 -4.25 -8.40
CA HIS A 176 12.14 -3.93 -7.34
C HIS A 176 12.23 -5.07 -6.31
N TYR A 177 11.09 -5.53 -5.81
CA TYR A 177 11.05 -6.54 -4.75
C TYR A 177 11.40 -7.96 -5.23
N SER A 178 11.21 -8.28 -6.51
CA SER A 178 11.60 -9.58 -7.09
C SER A 178 13.11 -9.71 -7.36
N THR A 179 13.87 -8.61 -7.35
CA THR A 179 15.33 -8.63 -7.56
C THR A 179 16.11 -8.86 -6.25
N TYR A 180 15.42 -9.06 -5.13
CA TYR A 180 16.09 -9.33 -3.87
C TYR A 180 16.87 -10.64 -3.94
N LYS A 181 18.18 -10.53 -3.69
CA LYS A 181 19.03 -11.69 -3.44
C LYS A 181 19.52 -11.61 -2.00
N ASN A 182 19.44 -12.70 -1.26
CA ASN A 182 20.08 -12.79 0.04
C ASN A 182 21.61 -12.60 -0.10
N LYS A 183 22.33 -12.55 1.02
CA LYS A 183 23.80 -12.39 1.01
C LYS A 183 24.53 -13.56 0.32
N GLU A 184 23.85 -14.68 0.12
CA GLU A 184 24.36 -15.89 -0.53
C GLU A 184 24.01 -15.96 -2.02
N GLY A 185 23.29 -14.96 -2.55
CA GLY A 185 22.94 -14.83 -3.97
C GLY A 185 21.73 -15.66 -4.40
N GLU A 186 20.99 -16.24 -3.45
CA GLU A 186 19.73 -16.94 -3.69
C GLU A 186 18.55 -15.94 -3.74
N ALA A 187 17.62 -16.16 -4.66
CA ALA A 187 16.45 -15.31 -4.88
C ALA A 187 15.31 -15.67 -3.95
#